data_47f17a4bda3a45f2fbf0dfd6f108333f
#
_entry.id   47f17a4bda3a45f2fbf0dfd6f108333f
#
_cell.length_a   1.000
_cell.length_b   1.000
_cell.length_c   1.000
_cell.angle_alpha   90.00
_cell.angle_beta   90.00
_cell.angle_gamma   90.00
#
_symmetry.space_group_name_H-M   'P 1'
#
loop_
_entity.id
_entity.type
_entity.pdbx_description
1 polymer ?
#
loop_
_entity_poly.entity_id
_entity_poly.type
_entity_poly.pdbx_seq_one_letter_code
_entity_poly.pdbx_strand_id
1 'polypeptide(L)'
;MARSRTVQLETAVRRTDRLIAQGTQVSATFTRWRLAIFLIGLIGTVTLYKLDWYHSGNLSVGVFLAIFITVAAYHNRVETGIHRLRQWKQIKLAHRARIALDWAAIPPRPGESPTAHPYAIDLDLVGTHSLAHLLDTTVSDHGRERLHSWLLNQPPPPSQWETRQSLVKELAPRSLFRDRLTLEARLTGEQEINGKRLAAVLEHPVGLPNLNTLLIIQSLFAFTTIVLASATLFGQLPGYWMFSFAAYALLYFMTDQGEELLEHAVGLHHETERLAIVLGYLERQARRQSTALASVCVNLTGGASPTLHLKQAARTLHAISIKAHPLVHLAVNALCPWDLWFTRQLIHTQHEIKHVLPQWLDCLAEVEAASALATFAALHPDYTWPTPVISTGEQNGTAAVLQATHLGHPLLPTK
;
A
#
# COMPACT_ATOMS: atom_id res chain seq x y z
N MET A 1 -19.03 -23.90 19.39
CA MET A 1 -18.71 -22.47 19.11
C MET A 1 -18.23 -22.24 17.67
N ALA A 2 -17.47 -23.11 17.03
CA ALA A 2 -17.07 -22.99 15.62
C ALA A 2 -18.27 -22.84 14.65
N ARG A 3 -19.34 -23.61 14.83
CA ARG A 3 -20.60 -23.46 14.07
C ARG A 3 -21.20 -22.06 14.13
N SER A 4 -21.10 -21.38 15.27
CA SER A 4 -21.55 -19.98 15.46
C SER A 4 -20.71 -19.00 14.64
N ARG A 5 -19.39 -19.20 14.53
CA ARG A 5 -18.48 -18.36 13.75
C ARG A 5 -18.73 -18.50 12.23
N THR A 6 -18.92 -19.71 11.75
CA THR A 6 -19.26 -19.97 10.35
C THR A 6 -20.56 -19.24 9.96
N VAL A 7 -21.60 -19.34 10.79
CA VAL A 7 -22.88 -18.63 10.58
C VAL A 7 -22.70 -17.10 10.58
N GLN A 8 -21.87 -16.56 11.47
CA GLN A 8 -21.56 -15.14 11.50
C GLN A 8 -20.86 -14.68 10.21
N LEU A 9 -19.88 -15.45 9.72
CA LEU A 9 -19.16 -15.14 8.48
C LEU A 9 -20.10 -15.23 7.27
N GLU A 10 -20.95 -16.26 7.19
CA GLU A 10 -21.96 -16.38 6.12
C GLU A 10 -22.94 -15.22 6.12
N THR A 11 -23.39 -14.80 7.28
CA THR A 11 -24.30 -13.62 7.41
C THR A 11 -23.61 -12.36 6.93
N ALA A 12 -22.32 -12.17 7.29
CA ALA A 12 -21.51 -11.04 6.82
C ALA A 12 -21.33 -11.07 5.30
N VAL A 13 -21.04 -12.24 4.71
CA VAL A 13 -20.93 -12.42 3.24
C VAL A 13 -22.25 -12.08 2.55
N ARG A 14 -23.38 -12.66 3.00
CA ARG A 14 -24.71 -12.39 2.42
C ARG A 14 -25.09 -10.90 2.49
N ARG A 15 -24.78 -10.24 3.61
CA ARG A 15 -24.99 -8.79 3.74
C ARG A 15 -24.15 -8.01 2.74
N THR A 16 -22.88 -8.37 2.59
CA THR A 16 -21.99 -7.71 1.64
C THR A 16 -22.42 -7.93 0.21
N ASP A 17 -22.92 -9.12 -0.15
CA ASP A 17 -23.48 -9.43 -1.48
C ASP A 17 -24.67 -8.55 -1.83
N ARG A 18 -25.58 -8.31 -0.88
CA ARG A 18 -26.72 -7.41 -1.08
C ARG A 18 -26.24 -5.96 -1.34
N LEU A 19 -25.26 -5.49 -0.58
CA LEU A 19 -24.69 -4.16 -0.78
C LEU A 19 -23.97 -4.02 -2.12
N ILE A 20 -23.24 -5.04 -2.55
CA ILE A 20 -22.62 -5.09 -3.89
C ILE A 20 -23.68 -5.04 -4.97
N ALA A 21 -24.75 -5.85 -4.87
CA ALA A 21 -25.83 -5.87 -5.85
C ALA A 21 -26.54 -4.50 -5.95
N GLN A 22 -26.82 -3.86 -4.82
CA GLN A 22 -27.38 -2.50 -4.80
C GLN A 22 -26.42 -1.50 -5.45
N GLY A 23 -25.14 -1.53 -5.08
CA GLY A 23 -24.12 -0.65 -5.65
C GLY A 23 -23.98 -0.83 -7.16
N THR A 24 -23.99 -2.05 -7.66
CA THR A 24 -23.89 -2.34 -9.12
C THR A 24 -25.09 -1.84 -9.90
N GLN A 25 -26.31 -1.90 -9.34
CA GLN A 25 -27.50 -1.30 -9.96
C GLN A 25 -27.35 0.22 -10.06
N VAL A 26 -26.87 0.87 -8.99
CA VAL A 26 -26.61 2.30 -8.98
C VAL A 26 -25.54 2.66 -10.00
N SER A 27 -24.43 1.93 -10.05
CA SER A 27 -23.35 2.13 -11.03
C SER A 27 -23.86 2.02 -12.47
N ALA A 28 -24.65 0.97 -12.80
CA ALA A 28 -25.24 0.82 -14.12
C ALA A 28 -26.13 2.00 -14.52
N THR A 29 -26.87 2.57 -13.56
CA THR A 29 -27.68 3.77 -13.78
C THR A 29 -26.81 4.98 -14.10
N PHE A 30 -25.72 5.20 -13.36
CA PHE A 30 -24.76 6.28 -13.65
C PHE A 30 -24.04 6.13 -14.98
N THR A 31 -23.74 4.91 -15.42
CA THR A 31 -23.17 4.66 -16.74
C THR A 31 -24.10 5.13 -17.84
N ARG A 32 -25.41 4.85 -17.74
CA ARG A 32 -26.42 5.33 -18.69
C ARG A 32 -26.55 6.86 -18.66
N TRP A 33 -26.56 7.47 -17.48
CA TRP A 33 -26.61 8.93 -17.34
C TRP A 33 -25.37 9.60 -17.93
N ARG A 34 -24.18 9.07 -17.72
CA ARG A 34 -22.94 9.59 -18.35
C ARG A 34 -23.04 9.58 -19.87
N LEU A 35 -23.53 8.50 -20.46
CA LEU A 35 -23.71 8.41 -21.91
C LEU A 35 -24.75 9.43 -22.39
N ALA A 36 -25.89 9.54 -21.73
CA ALA A 36 -26.93 10.51 -22.08
C ALA A 36 -26.44 11.96 -21.99
N ILE A 37 -25.78 12.33 -20.89
CA ILE A 37 -25.18 13.65 -20.70
C ILE A 37 -24.16 13.94 -21.79
N PHE A 38 -23.28 12.95 -22.12
CA PHE A 38 -22.29 13.10 -23.18
C PHE A 38 -22.96 13.38 -24.54
N LEU A 39 -23.96 12.60 -24.92
CA LEU A 39 -24.66 12.78 -26.20
C LEU A 39 -25.42 14.11 -26.27
N ILE A 40 -26.15 14.46 -25.22
CA ILE A 40 -26.92 15.71 -25.15
C ILE A 40 -25.96 16.91 -25.19
N GLY A 41 -24.87 16.88 -24.43
CA GLY A 41 -23.87 17.95 -24.42
C GLY A 41 -23.18 18.13 -25.77
N LEU A 42 -22.81 17.01 -26.41
CA LEU A 42 -22.17 17.03 -27.75
C LEU A 42 -23.14 17.60 -28.79
N ILE A 43 -24.36 17.07 -28.86
CA ILE A 43 -25.37 17.53 -29.84
C ILE A 43 -25.70 19.01 -29.61
N GLY A 44 -25.96 19.41 -28.35
CA GLY A 44 -26.27 20.79 -28.01
C GLY A 44 -25.14 21.75 -28.39
N THR A 45 -23.91 21.40 -28.08
CA THR A 45 -22.73 22.20 -28.42
C THR A 45 -22.59 22.35 -29.94
N VAL A 46 -22.64 21.24 -30.71
CA VAL A 46 -22.54 21.26 -32.19
C VAL A 46 -23.67 22.10 -32.79
N THR A 47 -24.90 22.00 -32.29
CA THR A 47 -26.04 22.78 -32.78
C THR A 47 -25.83 24.26 -32.55
N LEU A 48 -25.35 24.69 -31.37
CA LEU A 48 -25.09 26.10 -31.07
C LEU A 48 -23.98 26.68 -31.98
N TYR A 49 -22.95 25.91 -32.24
CA TYR A 49 -21.88 26.34 -33.19
C TYR A 49 -22.39 26.45 -34.63
N LYS A 50 -23.28 25.56 -35.08
CA LYS A 50 -23.90 25.64 -36.41
C LYS A 50 -24.87 26.80 -36.57
N LEU A 51 -25.40 27.33 -35.47
CA LEU A 51 -26.26 28.50 -35.43
C LEU A 51 -25.46 29.82 -35.27
N ASP A 52 -24.13 29.78 -35.39
CA ASP A 52 -23.19 30.90 -35.19
C ASP A 52 -23.26 31.58 -33.82
N TRP A 53 -23.80 30.88 -32.82
CA TRP A 53 -23.90 31.35 -31.42
C TRP A 53 -22.65 30.98 -30.62
N TYR A 54 -21.48 31.47 -31.02
CA TYR A 54 -20.18 31.08 -30.48
C TYR A 54 -20.04 31.29 -28.96
N HIS A 55 -20.53 32.43 -28.43
CA HIS A 55 -20.49 32.70 -26.99
C HIS A 55 -21.33 31.70 -26.21
N SER A 56 -22.55 31.40 -26.66
CA SER A 56 -23.41 30.39 -26.05
C SER A 56 -22.85 28.97 -26.22
N GLY A 57 -22.20 28.70 -27.34
CA GLY A 57 -21.48 27.43 -27.57
C GLY A 57 -20.34 27.19 -26.58
N ASN A 58 -19.48 28.20 -26.36
CA ASN A 58 -18.39 28.12 -25.40
C ASN A 58 -18.91 27.93 -23.95
N LEU A 59 -19.97 28.68 -23.59
CA LEU A 59 -20.58 28.50 -22.27
C LEU A 59 -21.19 27.10 -22.10
N SER A 60 -21.84 26.57 -23.15
CA SER A 60 -22.42 25.21 -23.12
C SER A 60 -21.36 24.13 -22.94
N VAL A 61 -20.20 24.26 -23.57
CA VAL A 61 -19.05 23.36 -23.37
C VAL A 61 -18.60 23.37 -21.91
N GLY A 62 -18.45 24.55 -21.32
CA GLY A 62 -18.04 24.69 -19.91
C GLY A 62 -19.06 24.05 -18.95
N VAL A 63 -20.33 24.31 -19.12
CA VAL A 63 -21.40 23.74 -18.30
C VAL A 63 -21.49 22.22 -18.49
N PHE A 64 -21.46 21.76 -19.73
CA PHE A 64 -21.44 20.32 -20.05
C PHE A 64 -20.28 19.61 -19.38
N LEU A 65 -19.07 20.15 -19.51
CA LEU A 65 -17.85 19.56 -18.94
C LEU A 65 -17.93 19.51 -17.39
N ALA A 66 -18.43 20.56 -16.75
CA ALA A 66 -18.61 20.61 -15.30
C ALA A 66 -19.60 19.54 -14.81
N ILE A 67 -20.75 19.39 -15.49
CA ILE A 67 -21.74 18.35 -15.18
C ILE A 67 -21.15 16.96 -15.39
N PHE A 68 -20.48 16.74 -16.53
CA PHE A 68 -19.89 15.46 -16.87
C PHE A 68 -18.81 15.04 -15.85
N ILE A 69 -17.91 15.96 -15.47
CA ILE A 69 -16.87 15.71 -14.45
C ILE A 69 -17.52 15.40 -13.09
N THR A 70 -18.57 16.11 -12.71
CA THR A 70 -19.27 15.88 -11.44
C THR A 70 -19.89 14.49 -11.39
N VAL A 71 -20.60 14.09 -12.46
CA VAL A 71 -21.21 12.76 -12.57
C VAL A 71 -20.15 11.66 -12.65
N ALA A 72 -19.06 11.88 -13.38
CA ALA A 72 -17.94 10.96 -13.45
C ALA A 72 -17.24 10.77 -12.11
N ALA A 73 -17.04 11.85 -11.35
CA ALA A 73 -16.46 11.80 -10.01
C ALA A 73 -17.35 11.04 -9.02
N TYR A 74 -18.67 11.25 -9.08
CA TYR A 74 -19.61 10.50 -8.26
C TYR A 74 -19.67 9.02 -8.62
N HIS A 75 -19.71 8.70 -9.92
CA HIS A 75 -19.65 7.32 -10.41
C HIS A 75 -18.39 6.60 -9.92
N ASN A 76 -17.23 7.26 -10.01
CA ASN A 76 -15.97 6.70 -9.53
C ASN A 76 -15.99 6.41 -8.01
N ARG A 77 -16.65 7.27 -7.21
CA ARG A 77 -16.85 7.00 -5.77
C ARG A 77 -17.70 5.74 -5.53
N VAL A 78 -18.74 5.53 -6.32
CA VAL A 78 -19.59 4.34 -6.23
C VAL A 78 -18.80 3.10 -6.60
N GLU A 79 -18.04 3.12 -7.70
CA GLU A 79 -17.19 2.00 -8.12
C GLU A 79 -16.10 1.67 -7.08
N THR A 80 -15.45 2.68 -6.51
CA THR A 80 -14.49 2.50 -5.42
C THR A 80 -15.16 1.84 -4.19
N GLY A 81 -16.40 2.24 -3.87
CA GLY A 81 -17.19 1.62 -2.82
C GLY A 81 -17.50 0.15 -3.09
N ILE A 82 -17.89 -0.19 -4.32
CA ILE A 82 -18.17 -1.57 -4.74
C ILE A 82 -16.87 -2.41 -4.69
N HIS A 83 -15.76 -1.88 -5.19
CA HIS A 83 -14.46 -2.55 -5.12
C HIS A 83 -14.05 -2.85 -3.67
N ARG A 84 -14.23 -1.89 -2.76
CA ARG A 84 -13.98 -2.06 -1.33
C ARG A 84 -14.84 -3.18 -0.72
N LEU A 85 -16.12 -3.26 -1.07
CA LEU A 85 -17.02 -4.31 -0.62
C LEU A 85 -16.63 -5.68 -1.18
N ARG A 86 -16.17 -5.75 -2.43
CA ARG A 86 -15.68 -7.01 -3.05
C ARG A 86 -14.44 -7.51 -2.31
N GLN A 87 -13.47 -6.65 -2.03
CA GLN A 87 -12.27 -7.03 -1.26
C GLN A 87 -12.62 -7.47 0.17
N TRP A 88 -13.54 -6.76 0.82
CA TRP A 88 -14.05 -7.17 2.13
C TRP A 88 -14.70 -8.55 2.11
N LYS A 89 -15.52 -8.84 1.10
CA LYS A 89 -16.13 -10.16 0.89
C LYS A 89 -15.06 -11.24 0.75
N GLN A 90 -14.01 -11.00 -0.05
CA GLN A 90 -12.91 -11.96 -0.24
C GLN A 90 -12.19 -12.29 1.07
N ILE A 91 -11.95 -11.30 1.94
CA ILE A 91 -11.38 -11.54 3.27
C ILE A 91 -12.27 -12.48 4.09
N LYS A 92 -13.59 -12.25 4.10
CA LYS A 92 -14.53 -13.11 4.85
C LYS A 92 -14.65 -14.53 4.29
N LEU A 93 -14.62 -14.66 2.96
CA LEU A 93 -14.57 -15.97 2.30
C LEU A 93 -13.30 -16.74 2.64
N ALA A 94 -12.15 -16.07 2.64
CA ALA A 94 -10.88 -16.69 3.03
C ALA A 94 -10.88 -17.14 4.50
N HIS A 95 -11.50 -16.39 5.42
CA HIS A 95 -11.67 -16.82 6.80
C HIS A 95 -12.57 -18.06 6.93
N ARG A 96 -13.67 -18.11 6.16
CA ARG A 96 -14.53 -19.29 6.12
C ARG A 96 -13.79 -20.50 5.59
N ALA A 97 -13.02 -20.35 4.53
CA ALA A 97 -12.22 -21.42 3.94
C ALA A 97 -11.21 -21.98 4.95
N ARG A 98 -10.58 -21.12 5.77
CA ARG A 98 -9.64 -21.54 6.83
C ARG A 98 -10.32 -22.37 7.91
N ILE A 99 -11.53 -22.01 8.34
CA ILE A 99 -12.30 -22.83 9.31
C ILE A 99 -12.64 -24.21 8.72
N ALA A 100 -13.00 -24.24 7.43
CA ALA A 100 -13.41 -25.48 6.76
C ALA A 100 -12.22 -26.31 6.25
N LEU A 101 -10.98 -25.82 6.33
CA LEU A 101 -9.78 -26.38 5.69
C LEU A 101 -9.97 -26.59 4.19
N ASP A 102 -10.73 -25.67 3.55
CA ASP A 102 -10.94 -25.66 2.10
C ASP A 102 -9.72 -25.02 1.42
N TRP A 103 -8.72 -25.84 1.16
CA TRP A 103 -7.44 -25.42 0.61
C TRP A 103 -7.54 -24.76 -0.77
N ALA A 104 -8.54 -25.13 -1.57
CA ALA A 104 -8.77 -24.54 -2.88
C ALA A 104 -9.27 -23.08 -2.78
N ALA A 105 -9.97 -22.76 -1.69
CA ALA A 105 -10.54 -21.43 -1.46
C ALA A 105 -9.65 -20.55 -0.54
N ILE A 106 -8.63 -21.12 0.13
CA ILE A 106 -7.61 -20.34 0.83
C ILE A 106 -6.69 -19.72 -0.22
N PRO A 107 -6.47 -18.39 -0.21
CA PRO A 107 -5.61 -17.75 -1.19
C PRO A 107 -4.22 -18.40 -1.25
N PRO A 108 -3.75 -18.79 -2.45
CA PRO A 108 -2.42 -19.35 -2.61
C PRO A 108 -1.37 -18.29 -2.23
N ARG A 109 -0.28 -18.73 -1.64
CA ARG A 109 0.87 -17.89 -1.33
C ARG A 109 2.08 -18.41 -2.09
N PRO A 110 2.98 -17.51 -2.56
CA PRO A 110 4.24 -17.97 -3.13
C PRO A 110 4.96 -18.79 -2.08
N GLY A 111 5.12 -20.09 -2.36
CA GLY A 111 5.82 -21.01 -1.49
C GLY A 111 7.31 -20.77 -1.61
N GLU A 112 7.96 -20.34 -0.55
CA GLU A 112 9.37 -20.58 -0.40
C GLU A 112 9.52 -22.07 -0.10
N SER A 113 10.25 -22.79 -0.97
CA SER A 113 10.64 -24.14 -0.65
C SER A 113 11.48 -24.11 0.62
N PRO A 114 11.13 -24.85 1.66
CA PRO A 114 11.88 -24.85 2.91
C PRO A 114 13.27 -25.39 2.65
N THR A 115 14.22 -24.49 2.47
CA THR A 115 15.62 -24.86 2.34
C THR A 115 16.13 -25.28 3.72
N ALA A 116 16.56 -26.54 3.82
CA ALA A 116 17.42 -27.04 4.90
C ALA A 116 16.93 -26.92 6.35
N HIS A 117 15.64 -26.71 6.60
CA HIS A 117 15.15 -26.73 7.98
C HIS A 117 14.85 -28.18 8.43
N PRO A 118 15.39 -28.68 9.56
CA PRO A 118 15.42 -30.10 9.87
C PRO A 118 14.05 -30.76 10.08
N TYR A 119 13.02 -30.00 10.46
CA TYR A 119 11.69 -30.55 10.76
C TYR A 119 10.52 -29.77 10.15
N ALA A 120 10.78 -28.77 9.33
CA ALA A 120 9.70 -27.93 8.78
C ALA A 120 8.76 -28.70 7.83
N ILE A 121 9.33 -29.66 7.09
CA ILE A 121 8.56 -30.53 6.18
C ILE A 121 7.80 -31.58 6.97
N ASP A 122 8.48 -32.25 7.92
CA ASP A 122 7.92 -33.37 8.67
C ASP A 122 6.72 -32.93 9.56
N LEU A 123 6.71 -31.67 9.98
CA LEU A 123 5.62 -31.08 10.77
C LEU A 123 4.62 -30.27 9.95
N ASP A 124 4.69 -30.32 8.62
CA ASP A 124 3.84 -29.52 7.72
C ASP A 124 3.79 -28.03 8.08
N LEU A 125 4.94 -27.47 8.52
CA LEU A 125 4.99 -26.07 8.95
C LEU A 125 4.97 -25.10 7.75
N VAL A 126 5.61 -25.47 6.64
CA VAL A 126 5.74 -24.65 5.42
C VAL A 126 5.44 -25.48 4.18
N GLY A 127 5.05 -24.79 3.10
CA GLY A 127 4.67 -25.42 1.83
C GLY A 127 3.17 -25.33 1.55
N THR A 128 2.70 -26.09 0.58
CA THR A 128 1.27 -26.19 0.25
C THR A 128 0.54 -26.99 1.32
N HIS A 129 -0.68 -26.55 1.72
CA HIS A 129 -1.48 -27.20 2.76
C HIS A 129 -0.82 -27.28 4.15
N SER A 130 0.10 -26.36 4.41
CA SER A 130 0.88 -26.28 5.64
C SER A 130 0.25 -25.37 6.70
N LEU A 131 0.82 -25.39 7.90
CA LEU A 131 0.42 -24.49 8.98
C LEU A 131 0.65 -23.02 8.61
N ALA A 132 1.78 -22.69 7.98
CA ALA A 132 2.03 -21.34 7.47
C ALA A 132 0.96 -20.91 6.46
N HIS A 133 0.59 -21.76 5.50
CA HIS A 133 -0.46 -21.47 4.53
C HIS A 133 -1.83 -21.23 5.21
N LEU A 134 -2.16 -22.01 6.22
CA LEU A 134 -3.39 -21.84 7.00
C LEU A 134 -3.40 -20.52 7.78
N LEU A 135 -2.28 -20.17 8.40
CA LEU A 135 -2.17 -18.99 9.26
C LEU A 135 -2.02 -17.68 8.48
N ASP A 136 -1.33 -17.72 7.33
CA ASP A 136 -0.88 -16.52 6.65
C ASP A 136 -2.03 -15.64 6.15
N THR A 137 -2.19 -14.51 6.84
CA THR A 137 -3.08 -13.40 6.46
C THR A 137 -2.31 -12.10 6.25
N THR A 138 -0.98 -12.18 6.17
CA THR A 138 -0.11 -11.03 5.97
C THR A 138 -0.35 -10.36 4.61
N VAL A 139 0.04 -9.11 4.47
CA VAL A 139 -0.11 -8.32 3.25
C VAL A 139 1.22 -7.79 2.73
N SER A 140 2.30 -7.97 3.50
CA SER A 140 3.67 -7.62 3.13
C SER A 140 4.58 -8.84 3.16
N ASP A 141 5.66 -8.78 2.36
CA ASP A 141 6.76 -9.76 2.37
C ASP A 141 7.44 -9.86 3.74
N HIS A 142 7.69 -8.71 4.38
CA HIS A 142 8.26 -8.64 5.73
C HIS A 142 7.37 -9.30 6.78
N GLY A 143 6.04 -9.10 6.70
CA GLY A 143 5.08 -9.74 7.60
C GLY A 143 5.07 -11.25 7.47
N ARG A 144 5.13 -11.75 6.24
CA ARG A 144 5.21 -13.19 5.96
C ARG A 144 6.53 -13.77 6.48
N GLU A 145 7.65 -13.14 6.21
CA GLU A 145 8.96 -13.57 6.72
C GLU A 145 8.98 -13.60 8.25
N ARG A 146 8.37 -12.61 8.89
CA ARG A 146 8.24 -12.57 10.35
C ARG A 146 7.39 -13.73 10.87
N LEU A 147 6.26 -14.02 10.24
CA LEU A 147 5.41 -15.15 10.61
C LEU A 147 6.15 -16.48 10.45
N HIS A 148 6.86 -16.69 9.32
CA HIS A 148 7.68 -17.88 9.10
C HIS A 148 8.80 -17.98 10.13
N SER A 149 9.47 -16.89 10.44
CA SER A 149 10.49 -16.84 11.50
C SER A 149 9.94 -17.26 12.87
N TRP A 150 8.70 -16.90 13.20
CA TRP A 150 8.06 -17.31 14.44
C TRP A 150 7.69 -18.79 14.47
N LEU A 151 7.42 -19.39 13.32
CA LEU A 151 7.10 -20.81 13.20
C LEU A 151 8.34 -21.72 13.17
N LEU A 152 9.44 -21.24 12.58
CA LEU A 152 10.61 -22.05 12.27
C LEU A 152 11.77 -21.86 13.25
N ASN A 153 11.93 -20.66 13.80
CA ASN A 153 13.05 -20.38 14.69
C ASN A 153 12.83 -20.96 16.10
N GLN A 154 13.93 -21.04 16.83
CA GLN A 154 13.88 -21.46 18.22
C GLN A 154 12.93 -20.58 19.04
N PRO A 155 12.29 -21.14 20.09
CA PRO A 155 11.42 -20.37 20.96
C PRO A 155 12.13 -19.13 21.50
N PRO A 156 11.48 -17.97 21.48
CA PRO A 156 12.06 -16.76 22.02
C PRO A 156 12.18 -16.85 23.56
N PRO A 157 13.02 -16.00 24.18
CA PRO A 157 13.08 -15.91 25.63
C PRO A 157 11.71 -15.57 26.24
N PRO A 158 11.44 -15.97 27.50
CA PRO A 158 10.12 -15.84 28.13
C PRO A 158 9.51 -14.43 28.03
N SER A 159 10.29 -13.39 28.26
CA SER A 159 9.83 -12.00 28.16
C SER A 159 9.31 -11.63 26.77
N GLN A 160 9.99 -12.09 25.74
CA GLN A 160 9.58 -11.83 24.36
C GLN A 160 8.34 -12.68 23.97
N TRP A 161 8.28 -13.92 24.46
CA TRP A 161 7.11 -14.78 24.28
C TRP A 161 5.85 -14.17 24.92
N GLU A 162 5.95 -13.66 26.14
CA GLU A 162 4.85 -13.00 26.85
C GLU A 162 4.36 -11.75 26.11
N THR A 163 5.29 -10.93 25.60
CA THR A 163 4.98 -9.75 24.80
C THR A 163 4.23 -10.13 23.53
N ARG A 164 4.70 -11.16 22.80
CA ARG A 164 4.02 -11.66 21.59
C ARG A 164 2.63 -12.20 21.91
N GLN A 165 2.51 -13.02 22.97
CA GLN A 165 1.24 -13.59 23.35
C GLN A 165 0.24 -12.50 23.80
N SER A 166 0.69 -11.47 24.52
CA SER A 166 -0.16 -10.36 24.96
C SER A 166 -0.70 -9.58 23.77
N LEU A 167 0.16 -9.32 22.75
CA LEU A 167 -0.25 -8.68 21.51
C LEU A 167 -1.28 -9.52 20.74
N VAL A 168 -1.04 -10.83 20.59
CA VAL A 168 -1.98 -11.73 19.90
C VAL A 168 -3.32 -11.79 20.66
N LYS A 169 -3.31 -11.89 22.00
CA LYS A 169 -4.53 -11.87 22.83
C LYS A 169 -5.30 -10.56 22.71
N GLU A 170 -4.60 -9.43 22.64
CA GLU A 170 -5.21 -8.12 22.43
C GLU A 170 -5.86 -8.03 21.04
N LEU A 171 -5.20 -8.53 20.00
CA LEU A 171 -5.68 -8.46 18.63
C LEU A 171 -6.79 -9.48 18.32
N ALA A 172 -6.86 -10.61 19.03
CA ALA A 172 -7.83 -11.67 18.75
C ALA A 172 -9.30 -11.19 18.75
N PRO A 173 -9.80 -10.42 19.73
CA PRO A 173 -11.18 -9.89 19.71
C PRO A 173 -11.38 -8.76 18.68
N ARG A 174 -10.32 -8.12 18.16
CA ARG A 174 -10.38 -6.96 17.28
C ARG A 174 -10.46 -7.35 15.81
N SER A 175 -11.48 -8.12 15.41
CA SER A 175 -11.62 -8.60 14.03
C SER A 175 -11.67 -7.45 13.01
N LEU A 176 -12.37 -6.34 13.32
CA LEU A 176 -12.44 -5.18 12.44
C LEU A 176 -11.07 -4.54 12.20
N PHE A 177 -10.21 -4.52 13.21
CA PHE A 177 -8.85 -4.00 13.07
C PHE A 177 -8.05 -4.83 12.06
N ARG A 178 -8.00 -6.15 12.27
CA ARG A 178 -7.24 -7.07 11.42
C ARG A 178 -7.75 -7.08 9.98
N ASP A 179 -9.08 -7.20 9.81
CA ASP A 179 -9.69 -7.22 8.48
C ASP A 179 -9.49 -5.89 7.75
N ARG A 180 -9.51 -4.76 8.46
CA ARG A 180 -9.28 -3.46 7.86
C ARG A 180 -7.82 -3.24 7.48
N LEU A 181 -6.86 -3.74 8.27
CA LEU A 181 -5.45 -3.73 7.93
C LEU A 181 -5.23 -4.44 6.58
N THR A 182 -5.76 -5.65 6.44
CA THR A 182 -5.73 -6.42 5.18
C THR A 182 -6.47 -5.71 4.05
N LEU A 183 -7.62 -5.10 4.33
CA LEU A 183 -8.42 -4.39 3.33
C LEU A 183 -7.67 -3.18 2.77
N GLU A 184 -7.12 -2.31 3.63
CA GLU A 184 -6.42 -1.10 3.18
C GLU A 184 -5.20 -1.44 2.30
N ALA A 185 -4.50 -2.53 2.61
CA ALA A 185 -3.41 -3.02 1.76
C ALA A 185 -3.89 -3.55 0.40
N ARG A 186 -5.02 -4.28 0.35
CA ARG A 186 -5.57 -4.85 -0.90
C ARG A 186 -6.24 -3.81 -1.80
N LEU A 187 -6.75 -2.72 -1.25
CA LEU A 187 -7.40 -1.66 -2.03
C LEU A 187 -6.44 -0.91 -2.95
N THR A 188 -5.18 -0.89 -2.62
CA THR A 188 -4.15 -0.17 -3.37
C THR A 188 -3.36 -1.07 -4.33
N GLY A 189 -3.60 -2.38 -4.32
CA GLY A 189 -2.99 -3.33 -5.26
C GLY A 189 -3.18 -4.78 -4.82
N GLU A 190 -3.16 -5.70 -5.79
CA GLU A 190 -3.34 -7.13 -5.54
C GLU A 190 -2.04 -7.84 -5.10
N GLN A 191 -0.90 -7.29 -5.47
CA GLN A 191 0.42 -7.84 -5.10
C GLN A 191 0.74 -7.54 -3.64
N GLU A 192 1.64 -8.29 -3.05
CA GLU A 192 2.16 -8.01 -1.70
C GLU A 192 2.97 -6.71 -1.68
N ILE A 193 3.00 -6.03 -0.54
CA ILE A 193 3.83 -4.85 -0.35
C ILE A 193 5.28 -5.31 -0.24
N ASN A 194 6.11 -4.92 -1.20
CA ASN A 194 7.52 -5.25 -1.22
C ASN A 194 8.35 -4.13 -0.59
N GLY A 195 8.50 -4.20 0.73
CA GLY A 195 9.29 -3.23 1.49
C GLY A 195 10.79 -3.31 1.19
N LYS A 196 11.31 -4.48 0.79
CA LYS A 196 12.73 -4.67 0.43
C LYS A 196 13.08 -3.87 -0.82
N ARG A 197 12.20 -3.87 -1.81
CA ARG A 197 12.42 -3.09 -3.04
C ARG A 197 12.47 -1.59 -2.75
N LEU A 198 11.58 -1.11 -1.89
CA LEU A 198 11.60 0.29 -1.45
C LEU A 198 12.88 0.61 -0.67
N ALA A 199 13.28 -0.25 0.27
CA ALA A 199 14.51 -0.08 1.04
C ALA A 199 15.75 -0.08 0.14
N ALA A 200 15.83 -0.99 -0.83
CA ALA A 200 16.95 -1.07 -1.78
C ALA A 200 17.15 0.24 -2.57
N VAL A 201 16.06 0.84 -3.07
CA VAL A 201 16.15 2.13 -3.78
C VAL A 201 16.58 3.28 -2.85
N LEU A 202 16.15 3.24 -1.58
CA LEU A 202 16.53 4.25 -0.60
C LEU A 202 17.99 4.06 -0.09
N GLU A 203 18.55 2.87 -0.22
CA GLU A 203 19.93 2.57 0.19
C GLU A 203 20.97 2.97 -0.86
N HIS A 204 20.59 3.04 -2.14
CA HIS A 204 21.51 3.46 -3.19
C HIS A 204 21.89 4.94 -3.02
N PRO A 205 23.14 5.26 -2.66
CA PRO A 205 23.57 6.63 -2.50
C PRO A 205 23.65 7.28 -3.88
N VAL A 206 22.80 8.24 -4.14
CA VAL A 206 22.92 9.08 -5.33
C VAL A 206 23.56 10.39 -4.94
N GLY A 207 24.84 10.49 -5.20
CA GLY A 207 25.58 11.74 -5.10
C GLY A 207 25.74 12.36 -6.49
N LEU A 208 24.86 13.25 -6.90
CA LEU A 208 25.13 14.12 -8.04
C LEU A 208 25.98 15.30 -7.54
N PRO A 209 27.25 15.43 -7.97
CA PRO A 209 28.08 16.55 -7.58
C PRO A 209 27.46 17.85 -8.12
N ASN A 210 27.43 18.89 -7.29
CA ASN A 210 26.94 20.22 -7.65
C ASN A 210 25.44 20.30 -8.07
N LEU A 211 24.60 19.35 -7.64
CA LEU A 211 23.17 19.30 -7.98
C LEU A 211 22.46 20.65 -7.72
N ASN A 212 22.71 21.30 -6.59
CA ASN A 212 22.11 22.60 -6.26
C ASN A 212 22.54 23.70 -7.23
N THR A 213 23.82 23.73 -7.61
CA THR A 213 24.36 24.72 -8.55
C THR A 213 23.76 24.51 -9.94
N LEU A 214 23.69 23.25 -10.40
CA LEU A 214 23.07 22.90 -11.69
C LEU A 214 21.60 23.28 -11.73
N LEU A 215 20.85 22.97 -10.66
CA LEU A 215 19.44 23.33 -10.53
C LEU A 215 19.24 24.85 -10.62
N ILE A 216 20.09 25.67 -9.94
CA ILE A 216 19.99 27.12 -9.96
C ILE A 216 20.27 27.65 -11.39
N ILE A 217 21.34 27.16 -12.03
CA ILE A 217 21.72 27.61 -13.37
C ILE A 217 20.63 27.24 -14.40
N GLN A 218 20.15 26.00 -14.40
CA GLN A 218 19.09 25.59 -15.32
C GLN A 218 17.77 26.33 -15.05
N SER A 219 17.41 26.56 -13.80
CA SER A 219 16.21 27.33 -13.44
C SER A 219 16.32 28.80 -13.92
N LEU A 220 17.51 29.39 -13.85
CA LEU A 220 17.76 30.73 -14.34
C LEU A 220 17.58 30.82 -15.87
N PHE A 221 18.13 29.85 -16.62
CA PHE A 221 17.95 29.80 -18.07
C PHE A 221 16.49 29.55 -18.46
N ALA A 222 15.79 28.63 -17.76
CA ALA A 222 14.37 28.38 -18.01
C ALA A 222 13.54 29.65 -17.76
N PHE A 223 13.76 30.33 -16.64
CA PHE A 223 13.07 31.59 -16.32
C PHE A 223 13.36 32.68 -17.34
N THR A 224 14.64 32.89 -17.72
CA THR A 224 15.05 33.85 -18.77
C THR A 224 14.38 33.54 -20.08
N THR A 225 14.32 32.26 -20.47
CA THR A 225 13.63 31.83 -21.71
C THR A 225 12.15 32.18 -21.68
N ILE A 226 11.45 31.93 -20.58
CA ILE A 226 10.02 32.26 -20.43
C ILE A 226 9.79 33.77 -20.51
N VAL A 227 10.62 34.57 -19.83
CA VAL A 227 10.52 36.04 -19.86
C VAL A 227 10.74 36.58 -21.26
N LEU A 228 11.82 36.16 -21.95
CA LEU A 228 12.12 36.62 -23.32
C LEU A 228 11.07 36.14 -24.34
N ALA A 229 10.57 34.91 -24.20
CA ALA A 229 9.49 34.41 -25.06
C ALA A 229 8.20 35.21 -24.85
N SER A 230 7.85 35.54 -23.63
CA SER A 230 6.72 36.41 -23.32
C SER A 230 6.89 37.81 -23.93
N ALA A 231 8.05 38.43 -23.74
CA ALA A 231 8.35 39.75 -24.36
C ALA A 231 8.28 39.72 -25.89
N THR A 232 8.70 38.62 -26.50
CA THR A 232 8.58 38.42 -27.95
C THR A 232 7.10 38.28 -28.36
N LEU A 233 6.28 37.56 -27.59
CA LEU A 233 4.86 37.41 -27.88
C LEU A 233 4.08 38.73 -27.82
N PHE A 234 4.50 39.65 -26.92
CA PHE A 234 3.94 41.00 -26.82
C PHE A 234 4.60 42.00 -27.82
N GLY A 235 5.45 41.55 -28.73
CA GLY A 235 6.05 42.38 -29.74
C GLY A 235 7.15 43.35 -29.25
N GLN A 236 7.65 43.15 -28.02
CA GLN A 236 8.63 44.06 -27.39
C GLN A 236 10.07 43.71 -27.76
N LEU A 237 10.39 42.47 -28.06
CA LEU A 237 11.74 41.99 -28.38
C LEU A 237 11.73 41.02 -29.55
N PRO A 238 12.79 40.96 -30.37
CA PRO A 238 12.98 39.88 -31.32
C PRO A 238 13.27 38.55 -30.64
N GLY A 239 13.25 37.42 -31.34
CA GLY A 239 13.31 36.04 -30.85
C GLY A 239 14.55 35.61 -30.03
N TYR A 240 15.09 36.47 -29.19
CA TYR A 240 16.26 36.19 -28.32
C TYR A 240 16.06 35.03 -27.35
N TRP A 241 14.82 34.66 -27.04
CA TRP A 241 14.50 33.49 -26.22
C TRP A 241 15.10 32.19 -26.78
N MET A 242 15.32 32.10 -28.11
CA MET A 242 15.92 30.92 -28.75
C MET A 242 17.35 30.66 -28.28
N PHE A 243 18.15 31.71 -28.04
CA PHE A 243 19.51 31.56 -27.52
C PHE A 243 19.54 31.08 -26.09
N SER A 244 18.66 31.61 -25.24
CA SER A 244 18.52 31.16 -23.86
C SER A 244 18.02 29.73 -23.79
N PHE A 245 17.05 29.35 -24.63
CA PHE A 245 16.56 27.97 -24.74
C PHE A 245 17.64 27.01 -25.23
N ALA A 246 18.42 27.40 -26.23
CA ALA A 246 19.53 26.61 -26.75
C ALA A 246 20.60 26.34 -25.68
N ALA A 247 20.96 27.36 -24.86
CA ALA A 247 21.88 27.23 -23.76
C ALA A 247 21.29 26.29 -22.68
N TYR A 248 20.01 26.43 -22.37
CA TYR A 248 19.30 25.54 -21.43
C TYR A 248 19.32 24.08 -21.92
N ALA A 249 18.95 23.84 -23.20
CA ALA A 249 18.93 22.52 -23.80
C ALA A 249 20.33 21.89 -23.85
N LEU A 250 21.35 22.67 -24.21
CA LEU A 250 22.73 22.18 -24.19
C LEU A 250 23.16 21.74 -22.81
N LEU A 251 22.88 22.55 -21.80
CA LEU A 251 23.21 22.23 -20.41
C LEU A 251 22.43 20.98 -19.95
N TYR A 252 21.16 20.83 -20.33
CA TYR A 252 20.34 19.64 -20.02
C TYR A 252 20.97 18.37 -20.59
N PHE A 253 21.38 18.36 -21.86
CA PHE A 253 21.95 17.17 -22.50
C PHE A 253 23.41 16.89 -22.06
N MET A 254 24.14 17.89 -21.57
CA MET A 254 25.51 17.72 -21.09
C MET A 254 25.58 17.26 -19.62
N THR A 255 24.47 17.30 -18.91
CA THR A 255 24.46 17.05 -17.47
C THR A 255 23.76 15.72 -17.17
N ASP A 256 24.36 14.92 -16.30
CA ASP A 256 23.68 13.77 -15.72
C ASP A 256 22.51 14.26 -14.83
N GLN A 257 21.33 13.88 -15.19
CA GLN A 257 20.09 14.24 -14.49
C GLN A 257 19.71 13.22 -13.39
N GLY A 258 20.59 12.30 -13.06
CA GLY A 258 20.29 11.19 -12.16
C GLY A 258 19.40 10.13 -12.83
N GLU A 259 19.64 9.85 -14.10
CA GLU A 259 18.78 8.98 -14.91
C GLU A 259 18.62 7.59 -14.31
N GLU A 260 19.71 6.99 -13.85
CA GLU A 260 19.70 5.67 -13.22
C GLU A 260 18.82 5.63 -11.95
N LEU A 261 18.90 6.66 -11.10
CA LEU A 261 18.05 6.77 -9.92
C LEU A 261 16.57 6.91 -10.29
N LEU A 262 16.28 7.79 -11.27
CA LEU A 262 14.92 8.04 -11.69
C LEU A 262 14.29 6.79 -12.32
N GLU A 263 15.05 6.00 -13.08
CA GLU A 263 14.59 4.73 -13.64
C GLU A 263 14.24 3.71 -12.56
N HIS A 264 15.10 3.55 -11.55
CA HIS A 264 14.81 2.67 -10.41
C HIS A 264 13.62 3.15 -9.57
N ALA A 265 13.37 4.45 -9.53
CA ALA A 265 12.26 5.06 -8.80
C ALA A 265 10.90 4.92 -9.53
N VAL A 266 10.92 4.72 -10.87
CA VAL A 266 9.70 4.55 -11.66
C VAL A 266 8.94 3.30 -11.19
N GLY A 267 7.66 3.45 -10.91
CA GLY A 267 6.79 2.37 -10.45
C GLY A 267 6.75 2.15 -8.94
N LEU A 268 7.70 2.71 -8.16
CA LEU A 268 7.67 2.57 -6.69
C LEU A 268 6.62 3.43 -5.99
N HIS A 269 6.04 4.41 -6.69
CA HIS A 269 5.05 5.31 -6.08
C HIS A 269 3.83 4.57 -5.54
N HIS A 270 3.36 3.54 -6.25
CA HIS A 270 2.23 2.72 -5.79
C HIS A 270 2.57 1.94 -4.51
N GLU A 271 3.75 1.34 -4.43
CA GLU A 271 4.18 0.59 -3.24
C GLU A 271 4.36 1.53 -2.04
N THR A 272 4.96 2.71 -2.28
CA THR A 272 5.14 3.73 -1.24
C THR A 272 3.80 4.29 -0.74
N GLU A 273 2.84 4.52 -1.64
CA GLU A 273 1.49 4.97 -1.28
C GLU A 273 0.75 3.90 -0.47
N ARG A 274 0.83 2.63 -0.88
CA ARG A 274 0.26 1.50 -0.13
C ARG A 274 0.82 1.41 1.27
N LEU A 275 2.14 1.48 1.39
CA LEU A 275 2.82 1.47 2.69
C LEU A 275 2.39 2.67 3.55
N ALA A 276 2.28 3.87 2.97
CA ALA A 276 1.79 5.06 3.66
C ALA A 276 0.36 4.89 4.22
N ILE A 277 -0.52 4.23 3.48
CA ILE A 277 -1.90 3.97 3.89
C ILE A 277 -1.94 2.97 5.04
N VAL A 278 -1.20 1.86 4.92
CA VAL A 278 -1.17 0.79 5.93
C VAL A 278 -0.53 1.28 7.23
N LEU A 279 0.66 1.90 7.15
CA LEU A 279 1.34 2.46 8.32
C LEU A 279 0.53 3.61 8.95
N GLY A 280 -0.12 4.44 8.14
CA GLY A 280 -1.02 5.49 8.64
C GLY A 280 -2.26 4.92 9.33
N TYR A 281 -2.73 3.75 8.94
CA TYR A 281 -3.77 3.05 9.69
C TYR A 281 -3.26 2.56 11.03
N LEU A 282 -2.09 1.91 11.07
CA LEU A 282 -1.45 1.44 12.30
C LEU A 282 -1.13 2.58 13.26
N GLU A 283 -0.53 3.66 12.77
CA GLU A 283 -0.21 4.87 13.56
C GLU A 283 -1.45 5.41 14.29
N ARG A 284 -2.57 5.55 13.56
CA ARG A 284 -3.84 6.02 14.15
C ARG A 284 -4.40 5.09 15.20
N GLN A 285 -4.24 3.77 15.04
CA GLN A 285 -4.72 2.79 16.01
C GLN A 285 -3.82 2.74 17.25
N ALA A 286 -2.51 2.79 17.07
CA ALA A 286 -1.54 2.78 18.16
C ALA A 286 -1.64 4.04 19.05
N ARG A 287 -1.91 5.22 18.45
CA ARG A 287 -2.09 6.48 19.22
C ARG A 287 -3.35 6.51 20.10
N ARG A 288 -4.34 5.65 19.82
CA ARG A 288 -5.64 5.69 20.52
C ARG A 288 -5.65 4.99 21.87
N GLN A 289 -4.72 4.10 22.13
CA GLN A 289 -4.74 3.23 23.31
C GLN A 289 -3.33 2.95 23.84
N SER A 290 -3.17 2.92 25.16
CA SER A 290 -1.96 2.45 25.84
C SER A 290 -2.06 0.92 26.01
N THR A 291 -1.64 0.16 25.00
CA THR A 291 -1.86 -1.28 24.88
C THR A 291 -0.58 -1.95 24.36
N ALA A 292 -0.56 -3.29 24.27
CA ALA A 292 0.54 -4.04 23.66
C ALA A 292 0.80 -3.62 22.21
N LEU A 293 -0.25 -3.27 21.46
CA LEU A 293 -0.10 -2.69 20.11
C LEU A 293 0.67 -1.36 20.15
N ALA A 294 0.38 -0.48 21.10
CA ALA A 294 1.08 0.80 21.21
C ALA A 294 2.55 0.63 21.58
N SER A 295 2.89 -0.35 22.43
CA SER A 295 4.30 -0.63 22.80
C SER A 295 5.11 -1.15 21.62
N VAL A 296 4.54 -2.02 20.77
CA VAL A 296 5.18 -2.51 19.54
C VAL A 296 5.31 -1.40 18.50
N CYS A 297 4.32 -0.51 18.43
CA CYS A 297 4.30 0.59 17.46
C CYS A 297 4.89 1.91 17.99
N VAL A 298 5.72 1.88 19.02
CA VAL A 298 6.33 3.10 19.61
C VAL A 298 7.10 3.90 18.56
N ASN A 299 7.81 3.23 17.65
CA ASN A 299 8.56 3.86 16.56
C ASN A 299 7.67 4.54 15.50
N LEU A 300 6.38 4.19 15.46
CA LEU A 300 5.40 4.88 14.58
C LEU A 300 4.79 6.11 15.26
N THR A 301 4.83 6.20 16.58
CA THR A 301 4.11 7.24 17.35
C THR A 301 5.01 8.26 18.02
N GLY A 302 6.29 7.91 18.26
CA GLY A 302 7.23 8.69 19.05
C GLY A 302 8.06 9.73 18.29
N GLY A 303 7.96 9.81 16.97
CA GLY A 303 8.78 10.68 16.14
C GLY A 303 8.03 11.30 14.96
N ALA A 304 8.74 11.51 13.86
CA ALA A 304 8.17 11.99 12.62
C ALA A 304 7.10 11.01 12.12
N SER A 305 5.91 11.51 11.79
CA SER A 305 4.79 10.68 11.33
C SER A 305 5.15 9.92 10.06
N PRO A 306 5.14 8.56 10.07
CA PRO A 306 5.39 7.75 8.87
C PRO A 306 4.49 8.14 7.71
N THR A 307 3.23 8.45 8.04
CA THR A 307 2.21 8.84 7.05
C THR A 307 2.62 10.09 6.28
N LEU A 308 3.21 11.09 6.96
CA LEU A 308 3.61 12.34 6.33
C LEU A 308 4.78 12.13 5.37
N HIS A 309 5.86 11.51 5.86
CA HIS A 309 7.08 11.27 5.07
C HIS A 309 6.83 10.35 3.87
N LEU A 310 6.09 9.25 4.07
CA LEU A 310 5.78 8.33 2.98
C LEU A 310 4.83 8.94 1.94
N LYS A 311 3.86 9.77 2.35
CA LYS A 311 3.03 10.51 1.38
C LYS A 311 3.83 11.53 0.59
N GLN A 312 4.80 12.18 1.21
CA GLN A 312 5.70 13.10 0.52
C GLN A 312 6.59 12.33 -0.47
N ALA A 313 7.15 11.19 -0.05
CA ALA A 313 7.90 10.28 -0.91
C ALA A 313 7.05 9.80 -2.10
N ALA A 314 5.83 9.33 -1.85
CA ALA A 314 4.91 8.87 -2.89
C ALA A 314 4.58 9.97 -3.91
N ARG A 315 4.39 11.22 -3.48
CA ARG A 315 4.18 12.35 -4.38
C ARG A 315 5.40 12.64 -5.25
N THR A 316 6.59 12.59 -4.67
CA THR A 316 7.86 12.76 -5.39
C THR A 316 8.04 11.66 -6.42
N LEU A 317 7.83 10.40 -6.03
CA LEU A 317 7.91 9.24 -6.92
C LEU A 317 6.82 9.27 -8.02
N HIS A 318 5.62 9.76 -7.70
CA HIS A 318 4.56 9.95 -8.70
C HIS A 318 4.95 11.02 -9.73
N ALA A 319 5.55 12.13 -9.30
CA ALA A 319 6.03 13.17 -10.22
C ALA A 319 7.16 12.65 -11.13
N ILE A 320 8.03 11.78 -10.62
CA ILE A 320 9.08 11.10 -11.39
C ILE A 320 8.46 10.14 -12.42
N SER A 321 7.33 9.52 -12.15
CA SER A 321 6.68 8.56 -13.05
C SER A 321 6.20 9.19 -14.37
N ILE A 322 6.17 10.53 -14.50
CA ILE A 322 5.94 11.24 -15.75
C ILE A 322 6.99 10.86 -16.82
N LYS A 323 8.18 10.43 -16.40
CA LYS A 323 9.24 9.91 -17.27
C LYS A 323 8.79 8.71 -18.11
N ALA A 324 7.79 7.96 -17.65
CA ALA A 324 7.18 6.88 -18.42
C ALA A 324 6.43 7.35 -19.69
N HIS A 325 6.17 8.67 -19.81
CA HIS A 325 5.52 9.28 -20.97
C HIS A 325 6.48 10.23 -21.71
N PRO A 326 7.24 9.76 -22.71
CA PRO A 326 8.36 10.52 -23.28
C PRO A 326 7.99 11.92 -23.77
N LEU A 327 6.83 12.10 -24.42
CA LEU A 327 6.40 13.40 -24.92
C LEU A 327 6.07 14.39 -23.81
N VAL A 328 5.42 13.91 -22.74
CA VAL A 328 5.09 14.76 -21.59
C VAL A 328 6.35 15.13 -20.83
N HIS A 329 7.23 14.15 -20.63
CA HIS A 329 8.52 14.33 -19.99
C HIS A 329 9.37 15.38 -20.70
N LEU A 330 9.50 15.28 -22.05
CA LEU A 330 10.21 16.25 -22.85
C LEU A 330 9.60 17.65 -22.75
N ALA A 331 8.27 17.76 -22.85
CA ALA A 331 7.57 19.04 -22.74
C ALA A 331 7.76 19.72 -21.38
N VAL A 332 7.69 18.95 -20.29
CA VAL A 332 7.86 19.47 -18.93
C VAL A 332 9.30 19.90 -18.69
N ASN A 333 10.29 19.07 -19.11
CA ASN A 333 11.71 19.43 -18.99
C ASN A 333 12.12 20.59 -19.91
N ALA A 334 11.41 20.83 -21.02
CA ALA A 334 11.64 22.02 -21.86
C ALA A 334 11.22 23.33 -21.18
N LEU A 335 10.27 23.26 -20.23
CA LEU A 335 9.74 24.44 -19.52
C LEU A 335 10.45 24.70 -18.19
N CYS A 336 10.84 23.63 -17.49
CA CYS A 336 11.49 23.72 -16.18
C CYS A 336 12.44 22.54 -15.96
N PRO A 337 13.48 22.64 -15.12
CA PRO A 337 14.42 21.56 -14.83
C PRO A 337 13.77 20.51 -13.88
N TRP A 338 12.75 19.81 -14.42
CA TRP A 338 11.92 18.87 -13.68
C TRP A 338 12.71 17.71 -13.06
N ASP A 339 13.59 17.10 -13.86
CA ASP A 339 14.36 15.94 -13.42
C ASP A 339 15.32 16.29 -12.29
N LEU A 340 16.06 17.42 -12.38
CA LEU A 340 16.95 17.88 -11.31
C LEU A 340 16.17 18.25 -10.03
N TRP A 341 15.01 18.88 -10.18
CA TRP A 341 14.17 19.24 -9.03
C TRP A 341 13.73 18.02 -8.26
N PHE A 342 13.16 17.02 -8.97
CA PHE A 342 12.67 15.81 -8.33
C PHE A 342 13.79 14.86 -7.89
N THR A 343 14.92 14.83 -8.57
CA THR A 343 16.12 14.16 -8.10
C THR A 343 16.59 14.73 -6.74
N ARG A 344 16.65 16.05 -6.63
CA ARG A 344 16.98 16.70 -5.35
C ARG A 344 15.96 16.34 -4.26
N GLN A 345 14.67 16.41 -4.59
CA GLN A 345 13.62 16.08 -3.64
C GLN A 345 13.67 14.60 -3.21
N LEU A 346 14.00 13.71 -4.14
CA LEU A 346 14.16 12.29 -3.83
C LEU A 346 15.36 12.03 -2.91
N ILE A 347 16.51 12.64 -3.19
CA ILE A 347 17.71 12.55 -2.33
C ILE A 347 17.41 13.05 -0.90
N HIS A 348 16.70 14.17 -0.78
CA HIS A 348 16.28 14.68 0.52
C HIS A 348 15.36 13.69 1.26
N THR A 349 14.36 13.16 0.57
CA THR A 349 13.44 12.15 1.11
C THR A 349 14.16 10.86 1.49
N GLN A 350 15.13 10.41 0.68
CA GLN A 350 15.98 9.25 1.02
C GLN A 350 16.71 9.47 2.34
N HIS A 351 17.32 10.63 2.51
CA HIS A 351 18.07 10.96 3.72
C HIS A 351 17.19 10.94 4.98
N GLU A 352 15.96 11.45 4.88
CA GLU A 352 15.01 11.48 5.99
C GLU A 352 14.46 10.09 6.35
N ILE A 353 14.18 9.25 5.35
CA ILE A 353 13.45 7.98 5.56
C ILE A 353 14.42 6.82 5.79
N LYS A 354 15.63 6.84 5.23
CA LYS A 354 16.59 5.73 5.24
C LYS A 354 16.76 5.06 6.62
N HIS A 355 16.84 5.84 7.69
CA HIS A 355 17.12 5.33 9.03
C HIS A 355 15.87 4.88 9.79
N VAL A 356 14.69 5.36 9.40
CA VAL A 356 13.44 5.09 10.11
C VAL A 356 12.58 4.03 9.41
N LEU A 357 12.73 3.88 8.09
CA LEU A 357 11.95 2.92 7.31
C LEU A 357 12.11 1.46 7.79
N PRO A 358 13.32 0.95 8.09
CA PRO A 358 13.46 -0.42 8.61
C PRO A 358 12.68 -0.64 9.89
N GLN A 359 12.67 0.33 10.81
CA GLN A 359 11.92 0.26 12.07
C GLN A 359 10.40 0.25 11.83
N TRP A 360 9.91 0.99 10.83
CA TRP A 360 8.50 0.99 10.46
C TRP A 360 8.08 -0.32 9.82
N LEU A 361 8.92 -0.89 8.94
CA LEU A 361 8.68 -2.19 8.33
C LEU A 361 8.72 -3.32 9.37
N ASP A 362 9.62 -3.23 10.33
CA ASP A 362 9.74 -4.19 11.43
C ASP A 362 8.50 -4.18 12.34
N CYS A 363 8.00 -2.98 12.69
CA CYS A 363 6.74 -2.83 13.41
C CYS A 363 5.55 -3.39 12.61
N LEU A 364 5.46 -3.11 11.31
CA LEU A 364 4.42 -3.67 10.46
C LEU A 364 4.47 -5.19 10.45
N ALA A 365 5.66 -5.76 10.25
CA ALA A 365 5.88 -7.20 10.23
C ALA A 365 5.46 -7.88 11.53
N GLU A 366 5.80 -7.30 12.68
CA GLU A 366 5.41 -7.79 14.00
C GLU A 366 3.88 -7.78 14.18
N VAL A 367 3.22 -6.70 13.80
CA VAL A 367 1.76 -6.58 13.88
C VAL A 367 1.05 -7.52 12.90
N GLU A 368 1.59 -7.72 11.70
CA GLU A 368 1.02 -8.66 10.72
C GLU A 368 1.13 -10.12 11.19
N ALA A 369 2.31 -10.53 11.66
CA ALA A 369 2.51 -11.88 12.21
C ALA A 369 1.59 -12.13 13.41
N ALA A 370 1.50 -11.17 14.34
CA ALA A 370 0.57 -11.25 15.46
C ALA A 370 -0.90 -11.28 15.01
N SER A 371 -1.26 -10.51 13.98
CA SER A 371 -2.63 -10.49 13.41
C SER A 371 -2.99 -11.81 12.73
N ALA A 372 -2.03 -12.50 12.12
CA ALA A 372 -2.22 -13.82 11.54
C ALA A 372 -2.58 -14.84 12.62
N LEU A 373 -1.79 -14.92 13.70
CA LEU A 373 -2.08 -15.76 14.84
C LEU A 373 -3.39 -15.38 15.57
N ALA A 374 -3.64 -14.07 15.73
CA ALA A 374 -4.88 -13.56 16.31
C ALA A 374 -6.12 -13.91 15.48
N THR A 375 -5.96 -13.96 14.16
CA THR A 375 -7.04 -14.40 13.27
C THR A 375 -7.33 -15.87 13.46
N PHE A 376 -6.31 -16.72 13.53
CA PHE A 376 -6.47 -18.14 13.82
C PHE A 376 -7.16 -18.35 15.18
N ALA A 377 -6.71 -17.69 16.24
CA ALA A 377 -7.32 -17.76 17.56
C ALA A 377 -8.80 -17.30 17.56
N ALA A 378 -9.14 -16.27 16.81
CA ALA A 378 -10.51 -15.79 16.70
C ALA A 378 -11.42 -16.74 15.88
N LEU A 379 -10.87 -17.47 14.93
CA LEU A 379 -11.59 -18.48 14.13
C LEU A 379 -11.80 -19.78 14.92
N HIS A 380 -10.91 -20.10 15.86
CA HIS A 380 -10.93 -21.30 16.69
C HIS A 380 -11.03 -20.95 18.20
N PRO A 381 -12.15 -20.38 18.66
CA PRO A 381 -12.31 -19.92 20.04
C PRO A 381 -12.32 -21.05 21.07
N ASP A 382 -12.42 -22.30 20.63
CA ASP A 382 -12.38 -23.48 21.49
C ASP A 382 -10.95 -23.93 21.83
N TYR A 383 -9.94 -23.33 21.16
CA TYR A 383 -8.53 -23.62 21.43
C TYR A 383 -8.03 -22.83 22.65
N THR A 384 -7.22 -23.47 23.47
CA THR A 384 -6.65 -22.88 24.69
C THR A 384 -5.34 -22.15 24.42
N TRP A 385 -5.08 -21.13 25.23
CA TRP A 385 -3.82 -20.41 25.19
C TRP A 385 -2.74 -21.20 25.96
N PRO A 386 -1.56 -21.42 25.37
CA PRO A 386 -0.47 -22.07 26.08
C PRO A 386 0.03 -21.18 27.24
N THR A 387 0.42 -21.82 28.34
CA THR A 387 1.08 -21.19 29.48
C THR A 387 2.49 -21.73 29.61
N PRO A 388 3.53 -20.90 29.72
CA PRO A 388 4.88 -21.40 29.94
C PRO A 388 4.97 -22.05 31.33
N VAL A 389 5.60 -23.22 31.37
CA VAL A 389 5.99 -23.83 32.65
C VAL A 389 7.38 -23.32 32.97
N ILE A 390 7.48 -22.38 33.90
CA ILE A 390 8.76 -21.90 34.40
C ILE A 390 9.20 -22.94 35.48
N SER A 391 10.16 -23.79 35.14
CA SER A 391 10.79 -24.66 36.12
C SER A 391 11.65 -23.81 37.07
N THR A 392 11.07 -23.40 38.18
CA THR A 392 11.82 -22.83 39.30
C THR A 392 12.47 -23.97 40.10
N GLY A 393 13.70 -24.31 39.79
CA GLY A 393 14.48 -25.16 40.66
C GLY A 393 15.20 -26.31 39.99
N GLU A 394 16.49 -26.32 40.20
CA GLU A 394 17.39 -27.46 40.06
C GLU A 394 16.90 -28.64 40.91
N GLN A 395 16.06 -29.48 40.38
CA GLN A 395 15.95 -30.85 40.90
C GLN A 395 15.60 -31.80 39.76
N ASN A 396 16.58 -32.63 39.45
CA ASN A 396 16.49 -33.84 38.64
C ASN A 396 16.06 -33.63 37.17
N GLY A 397 16.99 -33.29 36.29
CA GLY A 397 17.22 -33.77 34.93
C GLY A 397 16.05 -34.05 33.96
N THR A 398 14.80 -33.76 34.31
CA THR A 398 13.66 -33.91 33.41
C THR A 398 13.35 -32.58 32.75
N ALA A 399 13.74 -32.47 31.46
CA ALA A 399 13.40 -31.37 30.59
C ALA A 399 11.92 -30.97 30.71
N ALA A 400 11.63 -29.69 30.58
CA ALA A 400 10.28 -29.17 30.55
C ALA A 400 9.46 -29.94 29.50
N VAL A 401 8.50 -30.70 29.95
CA VAL A 401 7.69 -31.55 29.11
C VAL A 401 6.49 -30.75 28.66
N LEU A 402 6.17 -30.80 27.35
CA LEU A 402 4.89 -30.33 26.85
C LEU A 402 3.77 -31.13 27.55
N GLN A 403 2.94 -30.44 28.33
CA GLN A 403 1.80 -31.05 28.98
C GLN A 403 0.52 -30.52 28.33
N ALA A 404 -0.24 -31.38 27.69
CA ALA A 404 -1.46 -31.00 27.01
C ALA A 404 -2.56 -32.05 27.25
N THR A 405 -3.82 -31.61 27.32
CA THR A 405 -5.02 -32.44 27.34
C THR A 405 -5.83 -32.15 26.07
N HIS A 406 -6.37 -33.20 25.46
CA HIS A 406 -7.14 -33.07 24.18
C HIS A 406 -6.36 -32.38 23.08
N LEU A 407 -5.11 -32.74 22.88
CA LEU A 407 -4.25 -32.19 21.84
C LEU A 407 -4.82 -32.56 20.46
N GLY A 408 -5.11 -31.55 19.64
CA GLY A 408 -5.57 -31.71 18.26
C GLY A 408 -4.57 -31.14 17.27
N HIS A 409 -4.56 -31.64 16.05
CA HIS A 409 -3.72 -31.10 14.99
C HIS A 409 -4.51 -30.05 14.18
N PRO A 410 -4.01 -28.83 14.00
CA PRO A 410 -4.76 -27.73 13.35
C PRO A 410 -5.05 -27.97 11.87
N LEU A 411 -4.32 -28.85 11.19
CA LEU A 411 -4.51 -29.20 9.79
C LEU A 411 -5.49 -30.38 9.59
N LEU A 412 -5.99 -30.96 10.67
CA LEU A 412 -6.98 -32.02 10.60
C LEU A 412 -8.39 -31.49 10.89
N PRO A 413 -9.42 -31.91 10.12
CA PRO A 413 -10.78 -31.51 10.38
C PRO A 413 -11.24 -31.98 11.77
N THR A 414 -11.82 -31.09 12.54
CA THR A 414 -12.49 -31.45 13.81
C THR A 414 -13.70 -32.32 13.50
N LYS A 415 -13.73 -33.56 14.07
CA LYS A 415 -14.87 -34.49 13.95
C LYS A 415 -16.11 -33.94 14.64
#